data_26f05410dbd808b4fe8c9c7de914605e
#
_entry.id   26f05410dbd808b4fe8c9c7de914605e
#
_cell.length_a   1.000
_cell.length_b   1.000
_cell.length_c   1.000
_cell.angle_alpha   90.00
_cell.angle_beta   90.00
_cell.angle_gamma   90.00
#
_symmetry.space_group_name_H-M   'P 1'
#
loop_
_entity.id
_entity.type
_entity.pdbx_description
1 polymer ?
#
loop_
_entity_poly.entity_id
_entity_poly.type
_entity_poly.pdbx_seq_one_letter_code
_entity_poly.pdbx_strand_id
1 'polypeptide(L)'
;MPPIFPFTAIVGQERMRRALILNAVDTRIGGVLIRGERGTAKSTASRSLAALLPKVKVVDDCRFGCDPDKPNTWCTECKERFSNNKPVPAHVRTTSFVNLPVSATEDRVVGALDIEQDIQKGERHFETVLLAYA
;
A
#
# COMPACT_ATOMS: atom_id res chain seq x y z
N MET A 1 -6.85 -13.24 -13.53
CA MET A 1 -7.41 -12.04 -12.87
C MET A 1 -8.48 -11.44 -13.77
N PRO A 2 -9.63 -11.04 -13.25
CA PRO A 2 -10.59 -10.32 -14.07
C PRO A 2 -9.95 -8.99 -14.53
N PRO A 3 -10.23 -8.55 -15.77
CA PRO A 3 -9.68 -7.31 -16.29
C PRO A 3 -10.14 -6.13 -15.42
N ILE A 4 -9.19 -5.26 -15.05
CA ILE A 4 -9.51 -4.04 -14.31
C ILE A 4 -10.20 -3.09 -15.28
N PHE A 5 -11.37 -2.59 -14.89
CA PHE A 5 -12.12 -1.62 -15.70
C PHE A 5 -11.28 -0.33 -15.86
N PRO A 6 -11.08 0.17 -17.07
CA PRO A 6 -10.23 1.35 -17.29
C PRO A 6 -10.79 2.59 -16.61
N PHE A 7 -9.97 3.35 -15.90
CA PHE A 7 -10.37 4.61 -15.27
C PHE A 7 -10.94 5.63 -16.27
N THR A 8 -10.38 5.65 -17.47
CA THR A 8 -10.82 6.54 -18.57
C THR A 8 -12.19 6.17 -19.14
N ALA A 9 -12.64 4.93 -18.94
CA ALA A 9 -13.96 4.46 -19.41
C ALA A 9 -15.08 4.77 -18.41
N ILE A 10 -14.79 5.34 -17.24
CA ILE A 10 -15.81 5.76 -16.28
C ILE A 10 -16.56 6.96 -16.83
N VAL A 11 -17.85 6.78 -17.09
CA VAL A 11 -18.71 7.86 -17.60
C VAL A 11 -19.32 8.63 -16.44
N GLY A 12 -19.35 9.96 -16.55
CA GLY A 12 -19.86 10.83 -15.50
C GLY A 12 -18.93 10.89 -14.29
N GLN A 13 -19.49 11.22 -13.10
CA GLN A 13 -18.76 11.26 -11.83
C GLN A 13 -17.50 12.18 -11.89
N GLU A 14 -17.55 13.28 -12.61
CA GLU A 14 -16.38 14.14 -12.86
C GLU A 14 -15.72 14.65 -11.59
N ARG A 15 -16.52 15.03 -10.58
CA ARG A 15 -16.01 15.48 -9.28
C ARG A 15 -15.22 14.41 -8.57
N MET A 16 -15.73 13.17 -8.57
CA MET A 16 -15.06 12.01 -7.97
C MET A 16 -13.75 11.70 -8.70
N ARG A 17 -13.80 11.66 -10.04
CA ARG A 17 -12.61 11.40 -10.87
C ARG A 17 -11.54 12.46 -10.63
N ARG A 18 -11.93 13.73 -10.62
CA ARG A 18 -11.01 14.87 -10.36
C ARG A 18 -10.39 14.75 -8.95
N ALA A 19 -11.19 14.48 -7.93
CA ALA A 19 -10.71 14.34 -6.56
C ALA A 19 -9.70 13.20 -6.42
N LEU A 20 -9.97 12.06 -7.03
CA LEU A 20 -9.05 10.92 -7.04
C LEU A 20 -7.73 11.24 -7.76
N ILE A 21 -7.78 11.89 -8.91
CA ILE A 21 -6.58 12.29 -9.66
C ILE A 21 -5.76 13.30 -8.85
N LEU A 22 -6.38 14.31 -8.26
CA LEU A 22 -5.69 15.31 -7.44
C LEU A 22 -4.98 14.67 -6.24
N ASN A 23 -5.64 13.72 -5.58
CA ASN A 23 -5.03 12.98 -4.47
C ASN A 23 -3.87 12.09 -4.92
N ALA A 24 -3.92 11.55 -6.13
CA ALA A 24 -2.81 10.78 -6.71
C ALA A 24 -1.61 11.66 -7.10
N VAL A 25 -1.87 12.90 -7.54
CA VAL A 25 -0.82 13.88 -7.91
C VAL A 25 -0.14 14.47 -6.68
N ASP A 26 -0.92 14.80 -5.65
CA ASP A 26 -0.38 15.33 -4.39
C ASP A 26 -0.86 14.52 -3.19
N THR A 27 0.01 13.63 -2.72
CA THR A 27 -0.25 12.74 -1.57
C THR A 27 -0.44 13.49 -0.25
N ARG A 28 -0.05 14.77 -0.15
CA ARG A 28 -0.26 15.61 1.04
C ARG A 28 -1.73 15.94 1.28
N ILE A 29 -2.61 15.75 0.28
CA ILE A 29 -4.07 15.89 0.44
C ILE A 29 -4.61 14.88 1.47
N GLY A 30 -3.95 13.73 1.62
CA GLY A 30 -4.21 12.78 2.69
C GLY A 30 -5.36 11.80 2.42
N GLY A 31 -6.29 12.10 1.53
CA GLY A 31 -7.36 11.18 1.17
C GLY A 31 -8.58 11.83 0.52
N VAL A 32 -9.51 11.00 0.06
CA VAL A 32 -10.75 11.42 -0.57
C VAL A 32 -11.93 10.70 0.05
N LEU A 33 -12.91 11.46 0.57
CA LEU A 33 -14.17 10.92 1.05
C LEU A 33 -15.22 10.96 -0.08
N ILE A 34 -15.64 9.79 -0.54
CA ILE A 34 -16.63 9.64 -1.60
C ILE A 34 -17.96 9.18 -1.00
N ARG A 35 -18.98 10.03 -1.07
CA ARG A 35 -20.36 9.72 -0.68
C ARG A 35 -21.22 9.46 -1.91
N GLY A 36 -22.16 8.56 -1.82
CA GLY A 36 -23.12 8.25 -2.90
C GLY A 36 -23.75 6.90 -2.73
N GLU A 37 -24.77 6.62 -3.53
CA GLU A 37 -25.52 5.36 -3.52
C GLU A 37 -24.66 4.17 -3.93
N ARG A 38 -25.13 2.98 -3.62
CA ARG A 38 -24.50 1.73 -4.09
C ARG A 38 -24.59 1.64 -5.62
N GLY A 39 -23.58 1.04 -6.25
CA GLY A 39 -23.57 0.87 -7.71
C GLY A 39 -23.03 2.05 -8.50
N THR A 40 -22.57 3.14 -7.86
CA THR A 40 -22.02 4.33 -8.53
C THR A 40 -20.51 4.22 -8.86
N ALA A 41 -20.01 3.03 -9.05
CA ALA A 41 -18.62 2.74 -9.46
C ALA A 41 -17.52 3.30 -8.55
N LYS A 42 -17.79 3.66 -7.30
CA LYS A 42 -16.81 4.24 -6.36
C LYS A 42 -15.56 3.35 -6.16
N SER A 43 -15.79 2.12 -5.78
CA SER A 43 -14.70 1.15 -5.57
C SER A 43 -14.00 0.77 -6.88
N THR A 44 -14.74 0.74 -7.99
CA THR A 44 -14.20 0.51 -9.32
C THR A 44 -13.26 1.65 -9.72
N ALA A 45 -13.66 2.90 -9.50
CA ALA A 45 -12.85 4.07 -9.81
C ALA A 45 -11.54 4.09 -9.02
N SER A 46 -11.60 3.81 -7.71
CA SER A 46 -10.40 3.77 -6.86
C SER A 46 -9.42 2.68 -7.31
N ARG A 47 -9.95 1.48 -7.61
CA ARG A 47 -9.14 0.36 -8.07
C ARG A 47 -8.54 0.59 -9.45
N SER A 48 -9.30 1.22 -10.34
CA SER A 48 -8.84 1.59 -11.68
C SER A 48 -7.77 2.66 -11.63
N LEU A 49 -7.87 3.62 -10.71
CA LEU A 49 -6.84 4.63 -10.50
C LEU A 49 -5.53 3.99 -10.03
N ALA A 50 -5.59 3.05 -9.10
CA ALA A 50 -4.39 2.34 -8.63
C ALA A 50 -3.62 1.66 -9.77
N ALA A 51 -4.32 1.16 -10.77
CA ALA A 51 -3.70 0.58 -11.97
C ALA A 51 -3.02 1.60 -12.89
N LEU A 52 -3.38 2.89 -12.77
CA LEU A 52 -2.75 3.99 -13.52
C LEU A 52 -1.53 4.58 -12.82
N LEU A 53 -1.37 4.31 -11.51
CA LEU A 53 -0.23 4.84 -10.77
C LEU A 53 1.09 4.29 -11.33
N PRO A 54 2.17 5.08 -11.26
CA PRO A 54 3.47 4.63 -11.72
C PRO A 54 3.91 3.39 -10.95
N LYS A 55 4.66 2.53 -11.62
CA LYS A 55 5.29 1.39 -10.98
C LYS A 55 6.31 1.87 -9.96
N VAL A 56 6.43 1.14 -8.86
CA VAL A 56 7.37 1.42 -7.78
C VAL A 56 8.52 0.41 -7.78
N LYS A 57 9.72 0.89 -7.51
CA LYS A 57 10.90 0.05 -7.35
C LYS A 57 11.02 -0.36 -5.89
N VAL A 58 11.13 -1.63 -5.64
CA VAL A 58 11.17 -2.20 -4.29
C VAL A 58 12.33 -3.16 -4.12
N VAL A 59 12.86 -3.25 -2.90
CA VAL A 59 13.92 -4.20 -2.55
C VAL A 59 13.39 -5.62 -2.62
N ASP A 60 14.17 -6.51 -3.23
CA ASP A 60 13.81 -7.94 -3.33
C ASP A 60 13.72 -8.59 -1.95
N ASP A 61 12.73 -9.49 -1.81
CA ASP A 61 12.44 -10.21 -0.56
C ASP A 61 12.16 -9.30 0.65
N CYS A 62 11.74 -8.06 0.40
CA CYS A 62 11.29 -7.17 1.44
C CYS A 62 9.77 -7.17 1.55
N ARG A 63 9.24 -7.63 2.70
CA ARG A 63 7.79 -7.66 2.95
C ARG A 63 7.15 -6.27 3.01
N PHE A 64 7.92 -5.24 3.32
CA PHE A 64 7.44 -3.86 3.43
C PHE A 64 7.62 -3.05 2.15
N GLY A 65 8.23 -3.62 1.11
CA GLY A 65 8.45 -2.94 -0.16
C GLY A 65 9.34 -1.69 -0.05
N CYS A 66 10.41 -1.74 0.73
CA CYS A 66 11.34 -0.63 0.88
C CYS A 66 11.85 -0.12 -0.47
N ASP A 67 11.96 1.20 -0.62
CA ASP A 67 12.54 1.84 -1.79
C ASP A 67 14.09 1.71 -1.75
N PRO A 68 14.72 1.04 -2.71
CA PRO A 68 16.17 0.85 -2.72
C PRO A 68 16.94 2.18 -2.81
N ASP A 69 16.33 3.21 -3.38
CA ASP A 69 16.95 4.52 -3.58
C ASP A 69 16.83 5.43 -2.33
N LYS A 70 16.10 4.99 -1.29
CA LYS A 70 15.89 5.75 -0.04
C LYS A 70 16.27 4.95 1.22
N PRO A 71 17.58 4.76 1.49
CA PRO A 71 18.05 3.95 2.63
C PRO A 71 17.52 4.41 4.00
N ASN A 72 17.24 5.70 4.16
CA ASN A 72 16.73 6.26 5.40
C ASN A 72 15.34 5.73 5.80
N THR A 73 14.57 5.28 4.82
CA THR A 73 13.19 4.77 5.01
C THR A 73 13.14 3.24 5.13
N TRP A 74 14.26 2.56 5.07
CA TRP A 74 14.31 1.09 5.11
C TRP A 74 13.84 0.54 6.45
N CYS A 75 13.15 -0.60 6.39
CA CYS A 75 12.84 -1.39 7.57
C CYS A 75 14.11 -1.94 8.22
N THR A 76 14.00 -2.42 9.45
CA THR A 76 15.13 -2.96 10.21
C THR A 76 15.85 -4.09 9.46
N GLU A 77 15.08 -5.03 8.90
CA GLU A 77 15.62 -6.16 8.12
C GLU A 77 16.46 -5.69 6.93
N CYS A 78 15.98 -4.71 6.16
CA CYS A 78 16.73 -4.17 5.01
C CYS A 78 17.98 -3.41 5.46
N LYS A 79 17.92 -2.64 6.55
CA LYS A 79 19.07 -1.96 7.11
C LYS A 79 20.18 -2.94 7.52
N GLU A 80 19.81 -4.04 8.17
CA GLU A 80 20.75 -5.09 8.58
C GLU A 80 21.33 -5.84 7.39
N ARG A 81 20.49 -6.24 6.42
CA ARG A 81 20.91 -6.98 5.21
C ARG A 81 21.89 -6.19 4.34
N PHE A 82 21.74 -4.89 4.26
CA PHE A 82 22.48 -4.03 3.32
C PHE A 82 23.37 -2.97 4.00
N SER A 83 23.69 -3.14 5.28
CA SER A 83 24.54 -2.22 6.07
C SER A 83 25.94 -2.00 5.50
N ASN A 84 26.43 -2.86 4.61
CA ASN A 84 27.82 -2.87 4.12
C ASN A 84 27.97 -2.39 2.67
N ASN A 85 27.22 -1.42 2.19
CA ASN A 85 27.30 -0.90 0.81
C ASN A 85 27.20 -1.99 -0.30
N LYS A 86 26.56 -3.11 -0.01
CA LYS A 86 26.31 -4.14 -1.00
C LYS A 86 25.27 -3.67 -2.03
N PRO A 87 25.35 -4.11 -3.28
CA PRO A 87 24.31 -3.83 -4.27
C PRO A 87 22.98 -4.37 -3.75
N VAL A 88 21.95 -3.51 -3.77
CA VAL A 88 20.63 -3.85 -3.28
C VAL A 88 19.82 -4.43 -4.44
N PRO A 89 19.53 -5.73 -4.44
CA PRO A 89 18.68 -6.32 -5.46
C PRO A 89 17.28 -5.73 -5.36
N ALA A 90 16.71 -5.33 -6.49
CA ALA A 90 15.43 -4.67 -6.54
C ALA A 90 14.68 -5.00 -7.83
N HIS A 91 13.36 -5.05 -7.73
CA HIS A 91 12.48 -5.20 -8.88
C HIS A 91 11.45 -4.08 -8.93
N VAL A 92 10.75 -3.99 -10.04
CA VAL A 92 9.69 -3.02 -10.26
C VAL A 92 8.34 -3.71 -10.16
N ARG A 93 7.47 -3.24 -9.27
CA ARG A 93 6.11 -3.75 -9.13
C ARG A 93 5.06 -2.66 -9.37
N THR A 94 3.83 -3.05 -9.61
CA THR A 94 2.69 -2.14 -9.63
C THR A 94 2.37 -1.70 -8.21
N THR A 95 1.84 -0.48 -8.06
CA THR A 95 1.36 0.02 -6.77
C THR A 95 0.28 -0.89 -6.22
N SER A 96 0.42 -1.29 -4.97
CA SER A 96 -0.54 -2.15 -4.28
C SER A 96 -1.85 -1.40 -4.02
N PHE A 97 -2.96 -2.13 -4.13
CA PHE A 97 -4.29 -1.65 -3.75
C PHE A 97 -4.88 -2.58 -2.70
N VAL A 98 -5.10 -2.06 -1.52
CA VAL A 98 -5.59 -2.84 -0.39
C VAL A 98 -6.99 -2.37 0.00
N ASN A 99 -7.94 -3.31 0.10
CA ASN A 99 -9.27 -3.05 0.63
C ASN A 99 -9.22 -3.15 2.16
N LEU A 100 -9.64 -2.07 2.83
CA LEU A 100 -9.81 -2.08 4.27
C LEU A 100 -11.28 -2.37 4.61
N PRO A 101 -11.61 -3.51 5.23
CA PRO A 101 -12.97 -3.80 5.68
C PRO A 101 -13.40 -2.83 6.76
N VAL A 102 -14.68 -2.44 6.79
CA VAL A 102 -15.25 -1.57 7.84
C VAL A 102 -15.12 -2.19 9.24
N SER A 103 -15.09 -3.52 9.30
CA SER A 103 -14.91 -4.28 10.55
C SER A 103 -13.45 -4.50 10.96
N ALA A 104 -12.49 -3.92 10.22
CA ALA A 104 -11.09 -4.05 10.58
C ALA A 104 -10.80 -3.32 11.90
N THR A 105 -10.27 -4.04 12.87
CA THR A 105 -9.77 -3.48 14.12
C THR A 105 -8.43 -2.79 13.91
N GLU A 106 -8.05 -1.89 14.81
CA GLU A 106 -6.77 -1.18 14.75
C GLU A 106 -5.58 -2.16 14.64
N ASP A 107 -5.60 -3.22 15.42
CA ASP A 107 -4.57 -4.28 15.40
C ASP A 107 -4.39 -4.92 14.03
N ARG A 108 -5.47 -5.08 13.28
CA ARG A 108 -5.41 -5.62 11.92
C ARG A 108 -4.90 -4.63 10.87
N VAL A 109 -4.94 -3.35 11.17
CA VAL A 109 -4.48 -2.28 10.28
C VAL A 109 -3.00 -1.98 10.52
N VAL A 110 -2.65 -1.75 11.77
CA VAL A 110 -1.30 -1.29 12.18
C VAL A 110 -0.37 -2.44 12.55
N GLY A 111 -0.91 -3.54 13.05
CA GLY A 111 -0.16 -4.69 13.55
C GLY A 111 -0.27 -4.84 15.06
N ALA A 112 -0.16 -6.07 15.52
CA ALA A 112 -0.08 -6.40 16.93
C ALA A 112 1.28 -7.02 17.26
N LEU A 113 1.75 -6.83 18.47
CA LEU A 113 2.88 -7.59 19.01
C LEU A 113 2.36 -8.98 19.40
N ASP A 114 3.01 -10.02 18.90
CA ASP A 114 2.72 -11.39 19.33
C ASP A 114 3.36 -11.62 20.70
N ILE A 115 2.61 -11.28 21.75
CA ILE A 115 3.04 -11.36 23.15
C ILE A 115 3.42 -12.81 23.54
N GLU A 116 2.76 -13.81 22.97
CA GLU A 116 3.06 -15.20 23.28
C GLU A 116 4.42 -15.65 22.73
N GLN A 117 4.79 -15.21 21.54
CA GLN A 117 6.10 -15.50 20.96
C GLN A 117 7.23 -14.65 21.58
N ASP A 118 6.92 -13.42 21.95
CA ASP A 118 7.85 -12.52 22.65
C ASP A 118 8.28 -13.07 24.02
N ILE A 119 7.34 -13.70 24.74
CA ILE A 119 7.63 -14.33 26.05
C ILE A 119 8.43 -15.63 25.91
N GLN A 120 8.19 -16.42 24.85
CA GLN A 120 8.86 -17.70 24.66
C GLN A 120 10.25 -17.61 24.05
N LYS A 121 10.51 -16.64 23.19
CA LYS A 121 11.76 -16.54 22.40
C LYS A 121 12.60 -15.32 22.72
N GLY A 122 12.10 -14.34 23.47
CA GLY A 122 12.81 -13.10 23.77
C GLY A 122 13.07 -12.19 22.57
N GLU A 123 12.47 -12.48 21.42
CA GLU A 123 12.59 -11.70 20.19
C GLU A 123 11.23 -11.10 19.86
N ARG A 124 11.20 -9.79 19.59
CA ARG A 124 9.98 -9.08 19.20
C ARG A 124 9.52 -9.53 17.83
N HIS A 125 8.44 -10.30 17.77
CA HIS A 125 7.78 -10.68 16.52
C HIS A 125 6.62 -9.74 16.22
N PHE A 126 6.70 -9.08 15.10
CA PHE A 126 5.64 -8.20 14.59
C PHE A 126 4.78 -8.98 13.58
N GLU A 127 3.50 -9.15 13.86
CA GLU A 127 2.56 -9.67 12.88
C GLU A 127 2.32 -8.62 11.80
N THR A 128 2.73 -8.92 10.56
CA THR A 128 2.54 -8.02 9.43
C THR A 128 1.09 -8.04 8.97
N VAL A 129 0.48 -6.89 8.92
CA VAL A 129 -0.94 -6.68 8.60
C VAL A 129 -1.14 -5.79 7.38
N LEU A 130 -2.39 -5.44 7.11
CA LEU A 130 -2.85 -4.80 5.89
C LEU A 130 -1.98 -3.64 5.38
N LEU A 131 -1.46 -2.78 6.26
CA LEU A 131 -0.60 -1.65 5.86
C LEU A 131 0.79 -2.07 5.39
N ALA A 132 1.28 -3.23 5.81
CA ALA A 132 2.57 -3.73 5.35
C ALA A 132 2.53 -4.21 3.89
N TYR A 133 1.32 -4.50 3.38
CA TYR A 133 1.11 -4.92 1.99
C TYR A 133 0.62 -3.79 1.08
N ALA A 134 0.37 -2.61 1.61
CA ALA A 134 0.03 -1.41 0.86
C ALA A 134 1.28 -0.68 0.40
#